data_bd009f818f8c5b82cadcfd2b85fee5f4
#
_entry.id   bd009f818f8c5b82cadcfd2b85fee5f4
#
_cell.length_a   1.000
_cell.length_b   1.000
_cell.length_c   1.000
_cell.angle_alpha   90.00
_cell.angle_beta   90.00
_cell.angle_gamma   90.00
#
_symmetry.space_group_name_H-M   'P 1'
#
loop_
_entity.id
_entity.type
_entity.pdbx_description
1 polymer ?
#
loop_
_entity_poly.entity_id
_entity_poly.type
_entity_poly.pdbx_seq_one_letter_code
_entity_poly.pdbx_strand_id
1 'polypeptide(L)'
;MTHHDRIAVLAHDRFPDDARAAIELVRYGRPEVVAVIDTARRSPVTSQLVRTLPQIPIVRQFDDVDEPVDALYVGIDLARDGPIADLSEPVRRDVRAALAVGSDVVVSQAGFPVDAPEFERLTADGDGRIVDVGAPPPDRPREAGRAAEIGAEVLLTVGTDRYVGASSTAFELVAAARERGIDAALVPMSHVGALLEGPGVSLGRVPTGRVHDVVDGLVRERGERHDLLVVEGQGAICHPGSSGQICGLLHGARPDGLVLCHSAGRELMHGYDVDLPSIPAHVDLYERLAAPVAPTTVIAGALNTMNVATPSAARGAIADFAERLGAPATDPLRFDADALLDAVDLD
;
A
#
# COMPACT_ATOMS: atom_id res chain seq x y z
N MET A 1 -2.79 -17.00 -9.40
CA MET A 1 -2.31 -16.94 -8.02
C MET A 1 -3.04 -17.97 -7.20
N THR A 2 -2.36 -18.63 -6.28
CA THR A 2 -3.01 -19.43 -5.23
C THR A 2 -3.86 -18.48 -4.39
N HIS A 3 -5.11 -18.80 -4.22
CA HIS A 3 -6.00 -18.10 -3.29
C HIS A 3 -5.64 -18.60 -1.89
N HIS A 4 -5.26 -17.70 -1.01
CA HIS A 4 -5.04 -18.01 0.40
C HIS A 4 -6.27 -17.54 1.17
N ASP A 5 -6.93 -18.42 1.90
CA ASP A 5 -8.09 -18.07 2.71
C ASP A 5 -7.67 -17.64 4.11
N ARG A 6 -6.66 -18.32 4.68
CA ARG A 6 -6.20 -18.12 6.06
C ARG A 6 -4.69 -17.91 6.10
N ILE A 7 -4.27 -16.82 6.73
CA ILE A 7 -2.87 -16.44 6.78
C ILE A 7 -2.37 -16.17 8.20
N ALA A 8 -1.09 -16.43 8.43
CA ALA A 8 -0.36 -15.86 9.56
C ALA A 8 0.53 -14.71 9.06
N VAL A 9 0.74 -13.70 9.90
CA VAL A 9 1.55 -12.52 9.54
C VAL A 9 2.77 -12.43 10.43
N LEU A 10 3.96 -12.52 9.83
CA LEU A 10 5.24 -12.43 10.51
C LEU A 10 5.61 -10.96 10.78
N ALA A 11 5.85 -10.63 12.06
CA ALA A 11 6.09 -9.27 12.53
C ALA A 11 7.13 -9.18 13.66
N HIS A 12 8.08 -10.10 13.71
CA HIS A 12 9.08 -10.23 14.78
C HIS A 12 9.70 -8.92 15.23
N ASP A 13 9.62 -8.66 16.56
CA ASP A 13 10.19 -7.53 17.29
C ASP A 13 9.76 -6.14 16.78
N ARG A 14 8.77 -6.09 15.88
CA ARG A 14 8.33 -4.88 15.19
C ARG A 14 6.88 -4.50 15.46
N PHE A 15 6.03 -5.44 15.92
CA PHE A 15 4.61 -5.14 16.13
C PHE A 15 4.36 -4.39 17.46
N PRO A 16 3.62 -3.27 17.46
CA PRO A 16 2.97 -2.62 16.32
C PRO A 16 3.80 -1.52 15.66
N ASP A 17 4.90 -1.07 16.27
CA ASP A 17 5.55 0.22 16.01
C ASP A 17 6.17 0.31 14.61
N ASP A 18 6.77 -0.78 14.13
CA ASP A 18 7.51 -0.86 12.87
C ASP A 18 6.99 -1.97 11.92
N ALA A 19 5.77 -2.45 12.16
CA ALA A 19 5.15 -3.52 11.40
C ALA A 19 3.95 -3.01 10.59
N ARG A 20 4.14 -1.91 9.82
CA ARG A 20 3.06 -1.30 9.04
C ARG A 20 2.36 -2.32 8.15
N ALA A 21 3.10 -3.15 7.41
CA ALA A 21 2.50 -4.14 6.55
C ALA A 21 1.63 -5.15 7.33
N ALA A 22 2.07 -5.57 8.52
CA ALA A 22 1.27 -6.43 9.38
C ALA A 22 -0.02 -5.75 9.85
N ILE A 23 0.05 -4.46 10.25
CA ILE A 23 -1.14 -3.68 10.65
C ILE A 23 -2.12 -3.57 9.49
N GLU A 24 -1.64 -3.21 8.31
CA GLU A 24 -2.49 -3.04 7.14
C GLU A 24 -3.07 -4.38 6.65
N LEU A 25 -2.32 -5.49 6.72
CA LEU A 25 -2.84 -6.83 6.45
C LEU A 25 -3.96 -7.22 7.40
N VAL A 26 -3.81 -6.95 8.70
CA VAL A 26 -4.86 -7.21 9.71
C VAL A 26 -6.08 -6.32 9.48
N ARG A 27 -5.91 -5.10 8.98
CA ARG A 27 -7.00 -4.12 8.78
C ARG A 27 -7.75 -4.31 7.45
N TYR A 28 -7.03 -4.56 6.36
CA TYR A 28 -7.58 -4.54 4.99
C TYR A 28 -7.37 -5.85 4.23
N GLY A 29 -6.61 -6.80 4.79
CA GLY A 29 -6.31 -8.05 4.10
C GLY A 29 -7.59 -8.80 3.74
N ARG A 30 -7.64 -9.34 2.51
CA ARG A 30 -8.74 -10.20 2.08
C ARG A 30 -8.70 -11.57 2.73
N PRO A 31 -7.53 -12.22 2.88
CA PRO A 31 -7.43 -13.46 3.65
C PRO A 31 -7.73 -13.21 5.13
N GLU A 32 -8.29 -14.20 5.79
CA GLU A 32 -8.45 -14.19 7.24
C GLU A 32 -7.08 -14.25 7.93
N VAL A 33 -6.74 -13.23 8.71
CA VAL A 33 -5.52 -13.25 9.54
C VAL A 33 -5.80 -14.03 10.82
N VAL A 34 -5.27 -15.24 10.96
CA VAL A 34 -5.49 -16.10 12.13
C VAL A 34 -4.49 -15.83 13.25
N ALA A 35 -3.31 -15.34 12.95
CA ALA A 35 -2.30 -14.96 13.95
C ALA A 35 -1.32 -13.90 13.44
N VAL A 36 -0.79 -13.10 14.37
CA VAL A 36 0.42 -12.30 14.19
C VAL A 36 1.57 -12.99 14.93
N ILE A 37 2.70 -13.20 14.27
CA ILE A 37 3.87 -13.88 14.83
C ILE A 37 4.89 -12.83 15.24
N ASP A 38 5.10 -12.67 16.55
CA ASP A 38 6.04 -11.71 17.12
C ASP A 38 6.77 -12.28 18.33
N THR A 39 8.09 -12.45 18.23
CA THR A 39 8.94 -12.95 19.33
C THR A 39 8.83 -12.10 20.59
N ALA A 40 8.71 -10.79 20.48
CA ALA A 40 8.54 -9.89 21.62
C ALA A 40 7.21 -10.14 22.35
N ARG A 41 6.14 -10.47 21.61
CA ARG A 41 4.79 -10.73 22.15
C ARG A 41 4.43 -9.80 23.31
N ARG A 42 4.43 -8.51 23.04
CA ARG A 42 4.14 -7.44 24.04
C ARG A 42 2.70 -7.53 24.57
N SER A 43 1.84 -8.25 23.89
CA SER A 43 0.44 -8.51 24.27
C SER A 43 -0.02 -9.86 23.71
N PRO A 44 -1.07 -10.51 24.29
CA PRO A 44 -1.65 -11.72 23.72
C PRO A 44 -2.46 -11.48 22.45
N VAL A 45 -2.95 -10.26 22.20
CA VAL A 45 -3.81 -9.93 21.05
C VAL A 45 -3.52 -8.53 20.48
N THR A 46 -3.79 -8.37 19.20
CA THR A 46 -3.52 -7.13 18.43
C THR A 46 -4.28 -5.92 18.96
N SER A 47 -5.57 -6.06 19.29
CA SER A 47 -6.44 -4.97 19.74
C SER A 47 -6.00 -4.31 21.06
N GLN A 48 -5.20 -4.99 21.88
CA GLN A 48 -4.63 -4.39 23.09
C GLN A 48 -3.46 -3.43 22.78
N LEU A 49 -2.79 -3.61 21.64
CA LEU A 49 -1.70 -2.74 21.19
C LEU A 49 -2.21 -1.66 20.23
N VAL A 50 -3.11 -2.03 19.32
CA VAL A 50 -3.72 -1.12 18.35
C VAL A 50 -5.25 -1.27 18.44
N ARG A 51 -5.90 -0.33 19.10
CA ARG A 51 -7.34 -0.41 19.45
C ARG A 51 -8.29 -0.54 18.25
N THR A 52 -7.86 -0.10 17.09
CA THR A 52 -8.66 -0.13 15.85
C THR A 52 -8.55 -1.46 15.11
N LEU A 53 -7.69 -2.37 15.55
CA LEU A 53 -7.57 -3.69 14.95
C LEU A 53 -8.52 -4.70 15.60
N PRO A 54 -8.94 -5.74 14.87
CA PRO A 54 -9.66 -6.89 15.43
C PRO A 54 -8.80 -7.63 16.45
N GLN A 55 -9.43 -8.48 17.24
CA GLN A 55 -8.77 -9.27 18.29
C GLN A 55 -8.10 -10.52 17.69
N ILE A 56 -6.92 -10.37 17.09
CA ILE A 56 -6.12 -11.45 16.53
C ILE A 56 -5.07 -11.91 17.55
N PRO A 57 -4.85 -13.22 17.75
CA PRO A 57 -3.79 -13.76 18.61
C PRO A 57 -2.40 -13.28 18.17
N ILE A 58 -1.53 -12.93 19.14
CA ILE A 58 -0.11 -12.71 18.90
C ILE A 58 0.64 -13.90 19.51
N VAL A 59 1.33 -14.66 18.66
CA VAL A 59 2.11 -15.84 19.05
C VAL A 59 3.60 -15.60 18.88
N ARG A 60 4.48 -16.46 19.43
CA ARG A 60 5.92 -16.23 19.39
C ARG A 60 6.61 -16.80 18.16
N GLN A 61 6.02 -17.84 17.57
CA GLN A 61 6.56 -18.57 16.43
C GLN A 61 5.43 -19.23 15.63
N PHE A 62 5.73 -19.66 14.42
CA PHE A 62 4.76 -20.27 13.52
C PHE A 62 4.13 -21.53 14.12
N ASP A 63 4.92 -22.37 14.81
CA ASP A 63 4.45 -23.61 15.43
C ASP A 63 3.46 -23.38 16.60
N ASP A 64 3.32 -22.15 17.09
CA ASP A 64 2.37 -21.78 18.14
C ASP A 64 0.99 -21.37 17.55
N VAL A 65 0.80 -21.40 16.24
CA VAL A 65 -0.48 -21.10 15.59
C VAL A 65 -1.36 -22.34 15.65
N ASP A 66 -2.48 -22.24 16.36
CA ASP A 66 -3.38 -23.37 16.60
C ASP A 66 -4.22 -23.77 15.37
N GLU A 67 -4.34 -22.88 14.40
CA GLU A 67 -5.21 -23.05 13.23
C GLU A 67 -4.40 -23.36 11.95
N PRO A 68 -4.98 -24.11 10.98
CA PRO A 68 -4.33 -24.32 9.69
C PRO A 68 -4.08 -22.98 8.97
N VAL A 69 -2.91 -22.83 8.37
CA VAL A 69 -2.45 -21.63 7.68
C VAL A 69 -2.09 -21.98 6.24
N ASP A 70 -2.72 -21.32 5.28
CA ASP A 70 -2.41 -21.49 3.86
C ASP A 70 -1.11 -20.80 3.48
N ALA A 71 -0.83 -19.64 4.11
CA ALA A 71 0.39 -18.88 3.85
C ALA A 71 0.88 -18.05 5.04
N LEU A 72 2.20 -17.93 5.15
CA LEU A 72 2.90 -17.00 6.02
C LEU A 72 3.23 -15.71 5.23
N TYR A 73 2.65 -14.58 5.62
CA TYR A 73 2.94 -13.29 5.00
C TYR A 73 4.01 -12.54 5.79
N VAL A 74 5.07 -12.08 5.11
CA VAL A 74 6.14 -11.30 5.74
C VAL A 74 5.70 -9.84 5.89
N GLY A 75 5.15 -9.53 7.07
CA GLY A 75 4.48 -8.25 7.41
C GLY A 75 5.41 -7.16 7.94
N ILE A 76 6.73 -7.30 7.83
CA ILE A 76 7.73 -6.32 8.27
C ILE A 76 8.66 -5.92 7.13
N ASP A 77 9.23 -4.71 7.21
CA ASP A 77 10.29 -4.28 6.31
C ASP A 77 11.64 -4.81 6.80
N LEU A 78 12.11 -5.87 6.14
CA LEU A 78 13.40 -6.50 6.45
C LEU A 78 14.61 -5.67 5.98
N ALA A 79 14.40 -4.77 5.01
CA ALA A 79 15.46 -3.93 4.43
C ALA A 79 15.61 -2.56 5.13
N ARG A 80 14.81 -2.28 6.16
CA ARG A 80 14.80 -0.98 6.85
C ARG A 80 16.16 -0.57 7.41
N ASP A 81 16.90 -1.52 7.97
CA ASP A 81 18.19 -1.27 8.63
C ASP A 81 19.39 -1.46 7.68
N GLY A 82 19.12 -1.62 6.37
CA GLY A 82 20.11 -1.83 5.33
C GLY A 82 19.74 -2.98 4.39
N PRO A 83 20.59 -3.31 3.41
CA PRO A 83 20.35 -4.45 2.54
C PRO A 83 20.17 -5.74 3.35
N ILE A 84 19.20 -6.59 2.95
CA ILE A 84 19.01 -7.90 3.57
C ILE A 84 20.20 -8.77 3.23
N ALA A 85 21.23 -8.76 4.11
CA ALA A 85 22.40 -9.62 3.96
C ALA A 85 22.10 -11.04 4.44
N ASP A 86 21.27 -11.16 5.46
CA ASP A 86 20.82 -12.44 6.01
C ASP A 86 19.51 -12.26 6.80
N LEU A 87 18.68 -13.29 6.84
CA LEU A 87 17.49 -13.31 7.69
C LEU A 87 17.89 -13.60 9.16
N SER A 88 17.24 -12.91 10.09
CA SER A 88 17.38 -13.24 11.50
C SER A 88 16.90 -14.68 11.78
N GLU A 89 17.48 -15.35 12.78
CA GLU A 89 17.10 -16.75 13.06
C GLU A 89 15.61 -16.94 13.37
N PRO A 90 14.89 -16.05 14.09
CA PRO A 90 13.46 -16.19 14.26
C PRO A 90 12.69 -16.17 12.93
N VAL A 91 13.01 -15.23 12.01
CA VAL A 91 12.39 -15.15 10.68
C VAL A 91 12.67 -16.42 9.88
N ARG A 92 13.93 -16.86 9.85
CA ARG A 92 14.39 -18.06 9.14
C ARG A 92 13.70 -19.33 9.65
N ARG A 93 13.57 -19.47 10.98
CA ARG A 93 12.86 -20.58 11.63
C ARG A 93 11.41 -20.64 11.17
N ASP A 94 10.69 -19.53 11.22
CA ASP A 94 9.26 -19.52 10.93
C ASP A 94 8.97 -19.66 9.43
N VAL A 95 9.84 -19.16 8.56
CA VAL A 95 9.77 -19.46 7.12
C VAL A 95 9.97 -20.97 6.86
N ARG A 96 10.96 -21.61 7.52
CA ARG A 96 11.15 -23.06 7.39
C ARG A 96 9.97 -23.84 7.92
N ALA A 97 9.40 -23.45 9.07
CA ALA A 97 8.25 -24.13 9.65
C ALA A 97 7.02 -24.06 8.74
N ALA A 98 6.72 -22.88 8.17
CA ALA A 98 5.64 -22.72 7.22
C ALA A 98 5.82 -23.60 5.97
N LEU A 99 6.98 -23.55 5.33
CA LEU A 99 7.26 -24.37 4.14
C LEU A 99 7.20 -25.88 4.45
N ALA A 100 7.66 -26.30 5.62
CA ALA A 100 7.68 -27.71 6.02
C ALA A 100 6.28 -28.33 6.19
N VAL A 101 5.27 -27.52 6.48
CA VAL A 101 3.86 -27.97 6.56
C VAL A 101 3.07 -27.73 5.28
N GLY A 102 3.74 -27.22 4.21
CA GLY A 102 3.11 -26.96 2.91
C GLY A 102 2.45 -25.60 2.78
N SER A 103 2.61 -24.69 3.76
CA SER A 103 2.13 -23.32 3.65
C SER A 103 3.03 -22.52 2.72
N ASP A 104 2.43 -21.65 1.89
CA ASP A 104 3.20 -20.70 1.07
C ASP A 104 3.85 -19.62 1.96
N VAL A 105 4.95 -19.04 1.53
CA VAL A 105 5.56 -17.85 2.15
C VAL A 105 5.46 -16.69 1.19
N VAL A 106 4.70 -15.66 1.55
CA VAL A 106 4.44 -14.51 0.68
C VAL A 106 5.34 -13.34 1.09
N VAL A 107 6.14 -12.87 0.16
CA VAL A 107 7.06 -11.75 0.33
C VAL A 107 6.81 -10.69 -0.73
N SER A 108 7.20 -9.45 -0.44
CA SER A 108 7.06 -8.33 -1.40
C SER A 108 8.29 -7.43 -1.46
N GLN A 109 9.34 -7.78 -0.72
CA GLN A 109 10.51 -6.96 -0.54
C GLN A 109 11.69 -7.42 -1.40
N ALA A 110 12.46 -6.45 -1.89
CA ALA A 110 13.71 -6.74 -2.58
C ALA A 110 14.73 -7.39 -1.62
N GLY A 111 15.45 -8.39 -2.11
CA GLY A 111 16.55 -9.02 -1.38
C GLY A 111 16.13 -10.13 -0.42
N PHE A 112 14.86 -10.51 -0.35
CA PHE A 112 14.50 -11.74 0.36
C PHE A 112 15.20 -12.93 -0.33
N PRO A 113 15.92 -13.79 0.42
CA PRO A 113 16.74 -14.85 -0.16
C PRO A 113 15.89 -16.06 -0.57
N VAL A 114 15.07 -15.88 -1.62
CA VAL A 114 14.18 -16.93 -2.14
C VAL A 114 14.93 -18.19 -2.57
N ASP A 115 16.17 -18.02 -3.07
CA ASP A 115 17.04 -19.09 -3.58
C ASP A 115 17.99 -19.63 -2.48
N ALA A 116 17.74 -19.37 -1.19
CA ALA A 116 18.55 -19.93 -0.13
C ALA A 116 18.47 -21.47 -0.14
N PRO A 117 19.61 -22.22 -0.08
CA PRO A 117 19.62 -23.69 -0.24
C PRO A 117 18.74 -24.45 0.76
N GLU A 118 18.44 -23.87 1.90
CA GLU A 118 17.55 -24.44 2.89
C GLU A 118 16.08 -24.31 2.48
N PHE A 119 15.71 -23.22 1.82
CA PHE A 119 14.35 -22.99 1.32
C PHE A 119 14.11 -23.76 0.02
N GLU A 120 15.08 -23.80 -0.89
CA GLU A 120 15.00 -24.59 -2.12
C GLU A 120 14.71 -26.07 -1.84
N ARG A 121 15.31 -26.66 -0.80
CA ARG A 121 15.04 -28.05 -0.42
C ARG A 121 13.60 -28.23 0.04
N LEU A 122 13.11 -27.32 0.91
CA LEU A 122 11.76 -27.41 1.45
C LEU A 122 10.69 -27.23 0.36
N THR A 123 10.93 -26.30 -0.57
CA THR A 123 10.01 -26.08 -1.70
C THR A 123 10.08 -27.18 -2.77
N ALA A 124 11.21 -27.90 -2.91
CA ALA A 124 11.35 -29.02 -3.82
C ALA A 124 10.71 -30.31 -3.28
N ASP A 125 10.75 -30.51 -1.97
CA ASP A 125 10.27 -31.72 -1.28
C ASP A 125 8.82 -31.59 -0.76
N GLY A 126 8.28 -30.34 -0.70
CA GLY A 126 6.97 -30.02 -0.13
C GLY A 126 6.03 -29.33 -1.13
N ASP A 127 4.83 -28.98 -0.65
CA ASP A 127 3.80 -28.26 -1.41
C ASP A 127 3.91 -26.72 -1.26
N GLY A 128 4.59 -26.22 -0.21
CA GLY A 128 4.74 -24.81 0.07
C GLY A 128 5.74 -24.12 -0.88
N ARG A 129 5.47 -22.88 -1.26
CA ARG A 129 6.30 -22.07 -2.16
C ARG A 129 6.61 -20.71 -1.56
N ILE A 130 7.71 -20.10 -2.01
CA ILE A 130 7.97 -18.68 -1.73
C ILE A 130 7.46 -17.86 -2.91
N VAL A 131 6.53 -16.95 -2.65
CA VAL A 131 5.87 -16.12 -3.66
C VAL A 131 6.25 -14.65 -3.45
N ASP A 132 7.03 -14.09 -4.37
CA ASP A 132 7.36 -12.65 -4.35
C ASP A 132 6.31 -11.87 -5.15
N VAL A 133 5.40 -11.19 -4.43
CA VAL A 133 4.30 -10.41 -5.03
C VAL A 133 4.67 -8.97 -5.32
N GLY A 134 5.86 -8.51 -4.89
CA GLY A 134 6.34 -7.13 -5.11
C GLY A 134 7.32 -6.99 -6.27
N ALA A 135 7.73 -8.10 -6.91
CA ALA A 135 8.64 -8.06 -8.04
C ALA A 135 7.93 -7.58 -9.32
N PRO A 136 8.53 -6.64 -10.06
CA PRO A 136 8.01 -6.31 -11.37
C PRO A 136 8.08 -7.55 -12.28
N PRO A 137 7.04 -7.82 -13.07
CA PRO A 137 7.06 -8.93 -14.04
C PRO A 137 8.27 -8.79 -14.97
N PRO A 138 9.09 -9.85 -15.14
CA PRO A 138 10.36 -9.77 -15.88
C PRO A 138 10.19 -9.40 -17.35
N ASP A 139 9.10 -9.80 -17.98
CA ASP A 139 8.87 -9.72 -19.42
C ASP A 139 7.66 -8.87 -19.82
N ARG A 140 7.28 -7.86 -19.02
CA ARG A 140 6.23 -6.95 -19.51
C ARG A 140 6.72 -6.22 -20.76
N PRO A 141 6.03 -6.38 -21.90
CA PRO A 141 6.32 -5.59 -23.08
C PRO A 141 6.14 -4.09 -22.75
N ARG A 142 6.77 -3.22 -23.52
CA ARG A 142 6.48 -1.79 -23.43
C ARG A 142 5.02 -1.60 -23.79
N GLU A 143 4.25 -1.16 -22.81
CA GLU A 143 2.86 -0.82 -23.04
C GLU A 143 2.78 0.51 -23.81
N ALA A 144 1.80 0.60 -24.70
CA ALA A 144 1.69 1.72 -25.64
C ALA A 144 0.64 2.76 -25.20
N GLY A 145 0.50 3.00 -23.88
CA GLY A 145 -0.48 3.95 -23.34
C GLY A 145 -1.92 3.42 -23.40
N ARG A 146 -2.10 2.12 -23.26
CA ARG A 146 -3.40 1.44 -23.38
C ARG A 146 -4.30 1.56 -22.17
N ALA A 147 -3.81 2.11 -21.06
CA ALA A 147 -4.67 2.48 -19.92
C ALA A 147 -5.79 3.47 -20.34
N ALA A 148 -5.64 4.16 -21.47
CA ALA A 148 -6.70 5.00 -22.04
C ALA A 148 -7.87 4.23 -22.69
N GLU A 149 -7.74 2.92 -22.90
CA GLU A 149 -8.73 2.08 -23.61
C GLU A 149 -9.66 1.33 -22.66
N ILE A 150 -9.49 1.49 -21.32
CA ILE A 150 -10.32 0.82 -20.32
C ILE A 150 -11.59 1.60 -20.03
N GLY A 151 -12.63 0.90 -19.60
CA GLY A 151 -13.91 1.50 -19.19
C GLY A 151 -14.01 1.81 -17.70
N ALA A 152 -13.00 1.43 -16.90
CA ALA A 152 -12.99 1.69 -15.47
C ALA A 152 -12.59 3.13 -15.17
N GLU A 153 -13.21 3.74 -14.16
CA GLU A 153 -12.78 5.02 -13.59
C GLU A 153 -11.44 4.82 -12.84
N VAL A 154 -10.48 5.68 -13.04
CA VAL A 154 -9.14 5.57 -12.45
C VAL A 154 -8.87 6.74 -11.51
N LEU A 155 -8.75 6.47 -10.22
CA LEU A 155 -8.28 7.44 -9.22
C LEU A 155 -6.81 7.21 -8.89
N LEU A 156 -6.07 8.29 -8.71
CA LEU A 156 -4.72 8.22 -8.19
C LEU A 156 -4.60 9.08 -6.92
N THR A 157 -4.17 8.47 -5.81
CA THR A 157 -3.80 9.24 -4.62
C THR A 157 -2.42 9.85 -4.80
N VAL A 158 -2.27 11.14 -4.55
CA VAL A 158 -1.01 11.88 -4.73
C VAL A 158 -0.65 12.63 -3.44
N GLY A 159 0.64 12.74 -3.13
CA GLY A 159 1.10 13.38 -1.90
C GLY A 159 1.65 14.79 -2.10
N THR A 160 1.50 15.66 -1.10
CA THR A 160 2.27 16.91 -1.00
C THR A 160 3.70 16.66 -0.55
N ASP A 161 3.93 15.52 0.14
CA ASP A 161 5.24 15.08 0.63
C ASP A 161 5.24 13.55 0.77
N ARG A 162 6.35 12.97 1.23
CA ARG A 162 6.42 11.56 1.65
C ARG A 162 5.73 11.38 3.00
N TYR A 163 5.14 10.19 3.21
CA TYR A 163 4.49 9.79 4.46
C TYR A 163 3.31 10.69 4.90
N VAL A 164 2.60 11.25 3.94
CA VAL A 164 1.39 12.06 4.20
C VAL A 164 0.09 11.26 4.18
N GLY A 165 0.16 9.95 3.90
CA GLY A 165 -0.99 9.05 3.98
C GLY A 165 -1.56 8.59 2.63
N ALA A 166 -0.90 8.84 1.49
CA ALA A 166 -1.41 8.48 0.17
C ALA A 166 -1.78 6.99 0.02
N SER A 167 -0.91 6.07 0.47
CA SER A 167 -1.21 4.63 0.44
C SER A 167 -2.41 4.26 1.32
N SER A 168 -2.46 4.76 2.56
CA SER A 168 -3.57 4.46 3.48
C SER A 168 -4.89 5.03 2.95
N THR A 169 -4.86 6.22 2.33
CA THR A 169 -6.03 6.81 1.66
C THR A 169 -6.51 5.92 0.51
N ALA A 170 -5.61 5.36 -0.29
CA ALA A 170 -5.98 4.44 -1.36
C ALA A 170 -6.65 3.17 -0.81
N PHE A 171 -6.16 2.62 0.31
CA PHE A 171 -6.75 1.45 0.95
C PHE A 171 -8.15 1.73 1.50
N GLU A 172 -8.33 2.86 2.20
CA GLU A 172 -9.65 3.29 2.71
C GLU A 172 -10.64 3.55 1.57
N LEU A 173 -10.22 4.19 0.48
CA LEU A 173 -11.07 4.42 -0.70
C LEU A 173 -11.58 3.11 -1.29
N VAL A 174 -10.70 2.11 -1.49
CA VAL A 174 -11.10 0.81 -2.02
C VAL A 174 -12.02 0.08 -1.05
N ALA A 175 -11.73 0.12 0.25
CA ALA A 175 -12.57 -0.51 1.27
C ALA A 175 -13.98 0.12 1.28
N ALA A 176 -14.08 1.45 1.33
CA ALA A 176 -15.34 2.17 1.33
C ALA A 176 -16.14 1.99 0.02
N ALA A 177 -15.46 1.96 -1.14
CA ALA A 177 -16.10 1.67 -2.41
C ALA A 177 -16.76 0.28 -2.42
N ARG A 178 -16.03 -0.74 -1.92
CA ARG A 178 -16.55 -2.11 -1.79
C ARG A 178 -17.71 -2.21 -0.81
N GLU A 179 -17.67 -1.49 0.31
CA GLU A 179 -18.79 -1.41 1.27
C GLU A 179 -20.04 -0.81 0.65
N ARG A 180 -19.90 0.11 -0.31
CA ARG A 180 -20.99 0.68 -1.10
C ARG A 180 -21.46 -0.24 -2.25
N GLY A 181 -20.83 -1.40 -2.45
CA GLY A 181 -21.14 -2.36 -3.50
C GLY A 181 -20.55 -2.02 -4.87
N ILE A 182 -19.60 -1.07 -4.93
CA ILE A 182 -18.86 -0.72 -6.15
C ILE A 182 -17.79 -1.81 -6.39
N ASP A 183 -17.69 -2.31 -7.62
CA ASP A 183 -16.62 -3.24 -8.01
C ASP A 183 -15.30 -2.50 -8.16
N ALA A 184 -14.60 -2.34 -7.04
CA ALA A 184 -13.37 -1.56 -6.93
C ALA A 184 -12.14 -2.43 -6.67
N ALA A 185 -11.02 -2.06 -7.28
CA ALA A 185 -9.72 -2.70 -7.05
C ALA A 185 -8.61 -1.68 -6.77
N LEU A 186 -7.68 -2.07 -5.88
CA LEU A 186 -6.42 -1.37 -5.71
C LEU A 186 -5.48 -1.72 -6.86
N VAL A 187 -4.76 -0.73 -7.39
CA VAL A 187 -3.57 -0.94 -8.23
C VAL A 187 -2.33 -0.75 -7.34
N PRO A 188 -1.71 -1.84 -6.84
CA PRO A 188 -0.68 -1.75 -5.82
C PRO A 188 0.63 -1.21 -6.36
N MET A 189 1.20 -0.21 -5.67
CA MET A 189 2.48 0.42 -6.00
C MET A 189 3.51 0.33 -4.87
N SER A 190 3.15 -0.32 -3.76
CA SER A 190 4.05 -0.57 -2.62
C SER A 190 4.12 -2.07 -2.30
N HIS A 191 5.10 -2.44 -1.47
CA HIS A 191 5.18 -3.79 -0.91
C HIS A 191 3.93 -4.13 -0.07
N VAL A 192 3.37 -3.16 0.65
CA VAL A 192 2.15 -3.36 1.44
C VAL A 192 0.95 -3.60 0.54
N GLY A 193 0.73 -2.72 -0.44
CA GLY A 193 -0.36 -2.88 -1.39
C GLY A 193 -0.30 -4.21 -2.16
N ALA A 194 0.91 -4.66 -2.54
CA ALA A 194 1.11 -5.94 -3.19
C ALA A 194 0.77 -7.15 -2.29
N LEU A 195 0.99 -7.03 -0.98
CA LEU A 195 0.56 -8.04 0.00
C LEU A 195 -0.98 -8.05 0.17
N LEU A 196 -1.62 -6.89 0.10
CA LEU A 196 -3.06 -6.74 0.29
C LEU A 196 -3.89 -7.26 -0.90
N GLU A 197 -3.48 -6.91 -2.12
CA GLU A 197 -4.30 -7.11 -3.33
C GLU A 197 -3.70 -8.13 -4.32
N GLY A 198 -2.57 -8.74 -3.99
CA GLY A 198 -1.89 -9.67 -4.89
C GLY A 198 -1.06 -8.95 -5.97
N PRO A 199 -0.84 -9.53 -7.17
CA PRO A 199 0.20 -9.07 -8.06
C PRO A 199 0.17 -7.57 -8.30
N GLY A 200 1.21 -6.93 -7.82
CA GLY A 200 1.46 -5.50 -7.95
C GLY A 200 2.94 -5.28 -8.15
N VAL A 201 3.40 -4.08 -7.84
CA VAL A 201 4.83 -3.79 -7.85
C VAL A 201 5.18 -2.90 -6.66
N SER A 202 6.34 -3.09 -6.10
CA SER A 202 6.95 -2.05 -5.27
C SER A 202 7.68 -1.08 -6.20
N LEU A 203 7.25 0.18 -6.28
CA LEU A 203 7.90 1.18 -7.17
C LEU A 203 9.39 1.31 -6.92
N GLY A 204 9.86 1.10 -5.70
CA GLY A 204 11.29 1.08 -5.37
C GLY A 204 12.09 -0.01 -6.10
N ARG A 205 11.42 -1.02 -6.65
CA ARG A 205 12.02 -2.13 -7.43
C ARG A 205 11.91 -1.90 -8.94
N VAL A 206 11.23 -0.85 -9.38
CA VAL A 206 11.03 -0.53 -10.81
C VAL A 206 12.04 0.55 -11.22
N PRO A 207 12.86 0.32 -12.25
CA PRO A 207 13.70 1.37 -12.81
C PRO A 207 12.84 2.58 -13.22
N THR A 208 13.25 3.79 -12.85
CA THR A 208 12.46 5.02 -13.05
C THR A 208 11.96 5.18 -14.49
N GLY A 209 12.77 4.85 -15.50
CA GLY A 209 12.39 4.92 -16.91
C GLY A 209 11.38 3.84 -17.36
N ARG A 210 10.98 2.91 -16.47
CA ARG A 210 10.01 1.85 -16.76
C ARG A 210 8.73 1.97 -15.92
N VAL A 211 8.66 2.96 -15.02
CA VAL A 211 7.51 3.12 -14.11
C VAL A 211 6.21 3.28 -14.91
N HIS A 212 6.19 4.15 -15.90
CA HIS A 212 4.99 4.38 -16.72
C HIS A 212 4.50 3.13 -17.46
N ASP A 213 5.41 2.33 -18.04
CA ASP A 213 5.06 1.07 -18.73
C ASP A 213 4.42 0.05 -17.75
N VAL A 214 5.03 -0.09 -16.57
CA VAL A 214 4.57 -1.04 -15.56
C VAL A 214 3.20 -0.64 -15.01
N VAL A 215 3.01 0.65 -14.75
CA VAL A 215 1.74 1.18 -14.22
C VAL A 215 0.63 1.05 -15.26
N ASP A 216 0.87 1.46 -16.52
CA ASP A 216 -0.08 1.33 -17.63
C ASP A 216 -0.57 -0.12 -17.78
N GLY A 217 0.36 -1.08 -17.73
CA GLY A 217 0.01 -2.48 -17.81
C GLY A 217 -0.80 -3.00 -16.62
N LEU A 218 -0.53 -2.53 -15.39
CA LEU A 218 -1.31 -2.92 -14.20
C LEU A 218 -2.72 -2.30 -14.20
N VAL A 219 -2.83 -1.05 -14.61
CA VAL A 219 -4.11 -0.35 -14.73
C VAL A 219 -4.97 -1.04 -15.79
N ARG A 220 -4.43 -1.33 -16.98
CA ARG A 220 -5.16 -2.03 -18.04
C ARG A 220 -5.65 -3.42 -17.59
N GLU A 221 -4.75 -4.24 -17.00
CA GLU A 221 -5.08 -5.60 -16.57
C GLU A 221 -6.25 -5.63 -15.57
N ARG A 222 -6.32 -4.63 -14.67
CA ARG A 222 -7.40 -4.54 -13.69
C ARG A 222 -8.65 -3.85 -14.24
N GLY A 223 -8.49 -2.83 -15.06
CA GLY A 223 -9.59 -2.08 -15.66
C GLY A 223 -10.45 -2.88 -16.62
N GLU A 224 -9.96 -4.04 -17.09
CA GLU A 224 -10.77 -5.00 -17.84
C GLU A 224 -11.79 -5.77 -16.96
N ARG A 225 -11.71 -5.65 -15.62
CA ARG A 225 -12.44 -6.50 -14.68
C ARG A 225 -13.19 -5.76 -13.60
N HIS A 226 -12.90 -4.47 -13.41
CA HIS A 226 -13.45 -3.68 -12.32
C HIS A 226 -13.96 -2.33 -12.85
N ASP A 227 -14.94 -1.74 -12.15
CA ASP A 227 -15.54 -0.47 -12.52
C ASP A 227 -14.72 0.73 -11.99
N LEU A 228 -14.07 0.57 -10.84
CA LEU A 228 -13.24 1.59 -10.20
C LEU A 228 -11.85 1.05 -9.88
N LEU A 229 -10.81 1.76 -10.31
CA LEU A 229 -9.43 1.51 -9.92
C LEU A 229 -8.91 2.63 -9.03
N VAL A 230 -8.32 2.28 -7.89
CA VAL A 230 -7.58 3.22 -7.07
C VAL A 230 -6.10 2.90 -7.16
N VAL A 231 -5.33 3.74 -7.83
CA VAL A 231 -3.89 3.59 -7.95
C VAL A 231 -3.22 4.11 -6.69
N GLU A 232 -2.43 3.25 -6.05
CA GLU A 232 -1.75 3.56 -4.80
C GLU A 232 -0.65 4.61 -5.00
N GLY A 233 -0.82 5.80 -4.43
CA GLY A 233 0.17 6.87 -4.48
C GLY A 233 1.42 6.59 -3.64
N GLN A 234 2.56 7.02 -4.16
CA GLN A 234 3.87 6.84 -3.52
C GLN A 234 4.68 8.14 -3.53
N GLY A 235 4.95 8.72 -2.35
CA GLY A 235 5.75 9.95 -2.24
C GLY A 235 5.07 11.19 -2.83
N ALA A 236 5.85 12.12 -3.38
CA ALA A 236 5.36 13.38 -3.93
C ALA A 236 6.18 13.84 -5.14
N ILE A 237 5.52 14.57 -6.04
CA ILE A 237 6.15 15.12 -7.24
C ILE A 237 7.20 16.20 -6.91
N CYS A 238 6.99 16.96 -5.85
CA CYS A 238 7.94 17.99 -5.38
C CYS A 238 9.12 17.41 -4.61
N HIS A 239 9.04 16.16 -4.15
CA HIS A 239 10.08 15.57 -3.27
C HIS A 239 11.24 15.04 -4.12
N PRO A 240 12.52 15.51 -3.92
CA PRO A 240 13.68 15.12 -4.74
C PRO A 240 13.92 13.61 -4.81
N GLY A 241 13.64 12.89 -3.71
CA GLY A 241 13.83 11.44 -3.64
C GLY A 241 12.74 10.61 -4.33
N SER A 242 11.68 11.22 -4.89
CA SER A 242 10.58 10.48 -5.52
C SER A 242 10.02 11.10 -6.81
N SER A 243 10.32 12.37 -7.12
CA SER A 243 9.70 13.12 -8.22
C SER A 243 9.72 12.37 -9.56
N GLY A 244 10.84 11.78 -9.96
CA GLY A 244 10.94 11.05 -11.22
C GLY A 244 10.04 9.80 -11.29
N GLN A 245 9.88 9.08 -10.19
CA GLN A 245 8.98 7.92 -10.12
C GLN A 245 7.51 8.37 -10.12
N ILE A 246 7.19 9.47 -9.42
CA ILE A 246 5.82 9.98 -9.34
C ILE A 246 5.35 10.54 -10.68
N CYS A 247 6.24 11.19 -11.45
CA CYS A 247 5.92 11.58 -12.82
C CYS A 247 5.58 10.35 -13.70
N GLY A 248 6.37 9.28 -13.60
CA GLY A 248 6.09 8.02 -14.31
C GLY A 248 4.80 7.34 -13.85
N LEU A 249 4.49 7.40 -12.54
CA LEU A 249 3.25 6.89 -11.97
C LEU A 249 2.03 7.65 -12.52
N LEU A 250 2.07 8.98 -12.50
CA LEU A 250 1.00 9.85 -12.99
C LEU A 250 0.71 9.60 -14.50
N HIS A 251 1.76 9.53 -15.31
CA HIS A 251 1.62 9.32 -16.75
C HIS A 251 1.21 7.89 -17.13
N GLY A 252 1.63 6.90 -16.35
CA GLY A 252 1.24 5.49 -16.57
C GLY A 252 -0.17 5.19 -16.11
N ALA A 253 -0.60 5.79 -15.01
CA ALA A 253 -1.95 5.61 -14.47
C ALA A 253 -3.02 6.28 -15.31
N ARG A 254 -2.73 7.46 -15.91
CA ARG A 254 -3.68 8.29 -16.68
C ARG A 254 -5.00 8.48 -15.92
N PRO A 255 -4.94 8.97 -14.66
CA PRO A 255 -6.11 8.99 -13.79
C PRO A 255 -7.18 9.97 -14.29
N ASP A 256 -8.44 9.61 -14.09
CA ASP A 256 -9.59 10.48 -14.32
C ASP A 256 -9.70 11.53 -13.21
N GLY A 257 -9.35 11.13 -11.96
CA GLY A 257 -9.31 12.03 -10.81
C GLY A 257 -8.11 11.82 -9.90
N LEU A 258 -7.66 12.92 -9.27
CA LEU A 258 -6.59 12.92 -8.27
C LEU A 258 -7.13 13.17 -6.86
N VAL A 259 -6.65 12.42 -5.86
CA VAL A 259 -6.92 12.68 -4.45
C VAL A 259 -5.63 13.19 -3.80
N LEU A 260 -5.60 14.48 -3.43
CA LEU A 260 -4.40 15.10 -2.86
C LEU A 260 -4.30 14.82 -1.35
N CYS A 261 -3.26 14.11 -0.95
CA CYS A 261 -2.98 13.77 0.44
C CYS A 261 -1.99 14.75 1.07
N HIS A 262 -2.32 15.21 2.28
CA HIS A 262 -1.47 16.10 3.07
C HIS A 262 -1.46 15.68 4.54
N SER A 263 -0.47 16.11 5.32
CA SER A 263 -0.40 15.88 6.77
C SER A 263 -0.55 17.21 7.51
N ALA A 264 -1.49 17.29 8.43
CA ALA A 264 -1.76 18.49 9.19
C ALA A 264 -0.49 18.98 9.93
N GLY A 265 -0.17 20.28 9.77
CA GLY A 265 1.01 20.91 10.35
C GLY A 265 2.34 20.56 9.66
N ARG A 266 2.33 19.90 8.51
CA ARG A 266 3.54 19.65 7.72
C ARG A 266 3.92 20.90 6.95
N GLU A 267 5.04 21.52 7.31
CA GLU A 267 5.55 22.74 6.68
C GLU A 267 6.86 22.49 5.90
N LEU A 268 7.71 21.59 6.43
CA LEU A 268 8.97 21.22 5.80
C LEU A 268 8.88 19.89 5.06
N MET A 269 9.59 19.78 3.97
CA MET A 269 9.74 18.55 3.18
C MET A 269 10.47 17.47 3.99
N HIS A 270 9.94 16.26 3.99
CA HIS A 270 10.51 15.15 4.74
C HIS A 270 11.97 14.85 4.39
N GLY A 271 12.85 14.94 5.38
CA GLY A 271 14.28 14.70 5.22
C GLY A 271 15.07 15.85 4.56
N TYR A 272 14.44 17.00 4.34
CA TYR A 272 15.07 18.20 3.76
C TYR A 272 14.69 19.46 4.55
N ASP A 273 15.60 20.41 4.64
CA ASP A 273 15.34 21.75 5.20
C ASP A 273 14.85 22.68 4.08
N VAL A 274 13.67 22.35 3.54
CA VAL A 274 13.02 23.06 2.44
C VAL A 274 11.53 23.17 2.73
N ASP A 275 10.98 24.36 2.60
CA ASP A 275 9.55 24.60 2.76
C ASP A 275 8.73 23.84 1.70
N LEU A 276 7.61 23.27 2.12
CA LEU A 276 6.65 22.70 1.18
C LEU A 276 5.97 23.81 0.37
N PRO A 277 5.76 23.62 -0.94
CA PRO A 277 4.89 24.49 -1.72
C PRO A 277 3.48 24.55 -1.12
N SER A 278 2.74 25.61 -1.40
CA SER A 278 1.35 25.73 -0.96
C SER A 278 0.45 24.65 -1.58
N ILE A 279 -0.70 24.39 -0.95
CA ILE A 279 -1.68 23.42 -1.48
C ILE A 279 -2.10 23.76 -2.92
N PRO A 280 -2.47 25.02 -3.26
CA PRO A 280 -2.77 25.36 -4.65
C PRO A 280 -1.60 25.14 -5.61
N ALA A 281 -0.35 25.34 -5.17
CA ALA A 281 0.82 25.09 -6.02
C ALA A 281 1.03 23.59 -6.29
N HIS A 282 0.69 22.70 -5.34
CA HIS A 282 0.71 21.26 -5.59
C HIS A 282 -0.38 20.85 -6.58
N VAL A 283 -1.60 21.37 -6.43
CA VAL A 283 -2.71 21.14 -7.38
C VAL A 283 -2.28 21.53 -8.79
N ASP A 284 -1.86 22.79 -8.99
CA ASP A 284 -1.42 23.32 -10.29
C ASP A 284 -0.29 22.46 -10.92
N LEU A 285 0.66 22.01 -10.10
CA LEU A 285 1.78 21.19 -10.59
C LEU A 285 1.32 19.80 -11.06
N TYR A 286 0.50 19.10 -10.29
CA TYR A 286 0.01 17.77 -10.68
C TYR A 286 -0.84 17.85 -11.94
N GLU A 287 -1.78 18.78 -12.02
CA GLU A 287 -2.67 18.95 -13.17
C GLU A 287 -1.89 19.33 -14.44
N ARG A 288 -0.93 20.25 -14.34
CA ARG A 288 -0.06 20.64 -15.48
C ARG A 288 0.84 19.52 -15.96
N LEU A 289 1.35 18.68 -15.05
CA LEU A 289 2.18 17.53 -15.44
C LEU A 289 1.35 16.42 -16.08
N ALA A 290 0.12 16.23 -15.64
CA ALA A 290 -0.80 15.25 -16.23
C ALA A 290 -1.29 15.67 -17.62
N ALA A 291 -1.60 16.95 -17.81
CA ALA A 291 -2.26 17.50 -19.00
C ALA A 291 -1.70 17.07 -20.37
N PRO A 292 -0.36 16.95 -20.57
CA PRO A 292 0.19 16.51 -21.85
C PRO A 292 -0.11 15.06 -22.22
N VAL A 293 -0.46 14.21 -21.25
CA VAL A 293 -0.70 12.76 -21.44
C VAL A 293 -2.18 12.43 -21.28
N ALA A 294 -2.78 12.83 -20.18
CA ALA A 294 -4.20 12.70 -19.88
C ALA A 294 -4.59 13.85 -18.93
N PRO A 295 -5.36 14.84 -19.39
CA PRO A 295 -5.85 15.89 -18.51
C PRO A 295 -6.66 15.28 -17.35
N THR A 296 -6.35 15.70 -16.13
CA THR A 296 -7.04 15.28 -14.90
C THR A 296 -7.05 16.45 -13.92
N THR A 297 -7.89 16.37 -12.89
CA THR A 297 -7.99 17.40 -11.85
C THR A 297 -7.93 16.78 -10.46
N VAL A 298 -7.58 17.60 -9.47
CA VAL A 298 -7.69 17.21 -8.07
C VAL A 298 -9.15 17.34 -7.64
N ILE A 299 -9.83 16.21 -7.50
CA ILE A 299 -11.28 16.16 -7.20
C ILE A 299 -11.58 16.14 -5.70
N ALA A 300 -10.63 15.69 -4.88
CA ALA A 300 -10.80 15.59 -3.42
C ALA A 300 -9.46 15.65 -2.69
N GLY A 301 -9.52 15.84 -1.37
CA GLY A 301 -8.35 15.86 -0.50
C GLY A 301 -8.43 14.95 0.71
N ALA A 302 -7.33 14.30 1.06
CA ALA A 302 -7.18 13.52 2.28
C ALA A 302 -6.18 14.19 3.23
N LEU A 303 -6.65 14.64 4.40
CA LEU A 303 -5.81 15.26 5.41
C LEU A 303 -5.51 14.26 6.54
N ASN A 304 -4.29 13.81 6.66
CA ASN A 304 -3.86 13.02 7.81
C ASN A 304 -3.80 13.91 9.07
N THR A 305 -4.72 13.68 10.00
CA THR A 305 -4.84 14.41 11.27
C THR A 305 -4.33 13.62 12.47
N MET A 306 -3.49 12.61 12.28
CA MET A 306 -2.98 11.74 13.36
C MET A 306 -2.35 12.54 14.51
N ASN A 307 -1.65 13.63 14.21
CA ASN A 307 -1.00 14.51 15.19
C ASN A 307 -1.93 15.59 15.77
N VAL A 308 -3.20 15.66 15.37
CA VAL A 308 -4.17 16.62 15.88
C VAL A 308 -4.91 16.02 17.07
N ALA A 309 -4.82 16.67 18.23
CA ALA A 309 -5.19 16.08 19.51
C ALA A 309 -6.68 15.70 19.64
N THR A 310 -7.60 16.53 19.11
CA THR A 310 -9.04 16.32 19.30
C THR A 310 -9.78 16.15 17.98
N PRO A 311 -10.90 15.39 17.95
CA PRO A 311 -11.75 15.28 16.77
C PRO A 311 -12.27 16.63 16.26
N SER A 312 -12.60 17.55 17.16
CA SER A 312 -13.06 18.88 16.78
C SER A 312 -11.99 19.71 16.07
N ALA A 313 -10.75 19.70 16.60
CA ALA A 313 -9.62 20.38 15.96
C ALA A 313 -9.27 19.73 14.61
N ALA A 314 -9.39 18.40 14.50
CA ALA A 314 -9.19 17.68 13.23
C ALA A 314 -10.21 18.11 12.17
N ARG A 315 -11.50 18.20 12.53
CA ARG A 315 -12.54 18.70 11.61
C ARG A 315 -12.30 20.15 11.17
N GLY A 316 -11.80 21.02 12.08
CA GLY A 316 -11.41 22.39 11.73
C GLY A 316 -10.25 22.39 10.72
N ALA A 317 -9.20 21.61 10.97
CA ALA A 317 -8.06 21.50 10.05
C ALA A 317 -8.46 20.93 8.67
N ILE A 318 -9.40 19.98 8.64
CA ILE A 318 -9.94 19.43 7.38
C ILE A 318 -10.72 20.52 6.61
N ALA A 319 -11.54 21.32 7.29
CA ALA A 319 -12.29 22.41 6.65
C ALA A 319 -11.34 23.47 6.06
N ASP A 320 -10.31 23.88 6.81
CA ASP A 320 -9.28 24.81 6.33
C ASP A 320 -8.49 24.24 5.15
N PHE A 321 -8.24 22.93 5.14
CA PHE A 321 -7.58 22.25 4.03
C PHE A 321 -8.47 22.20 2.79
N ALA A 322 -9.75 21.86 2.95
CA ALA A 322 -10.74 21.83 1.87
C ALA A 322 -10.90 23.20 1.20
N GLU A 323 -10.95 24.28 2.00
CA GLU A 323 -11.00 25.65 1.46
C GLU A 323 -9.78 25.99 0.61
N ARG A 324 -8.57 25.67 1.09
CA ARG A 324 -7.31 25.91 0.33
C ARG A 324 -7.18 25.02 -0.91
N LEU A 325 -7.75 23.82 -0.85
CA LEU A 325 -7.76 22.87 -1.94
C LEU A 325 -8.78 23.26 -3.03
N GLY A 326 -9.89 23.85 -2.63
CA GLY A 326 -11.04 24.12 -3.51
C GLY A 326 -11.87 22.89 -3.86
N ALA A 327 -11.75 21.80 -3.05
CA ALA A 327 -12.44 20.54 -3.25
C ALA A 327 -12.81 19.91 -1.87
N PRO A 328 -13.77 18.97 -1.81
CA PRO A 328 -14.10 18.28 -0.56
C PRO A 328 -12.90 17.55 0.02
N ALA A 329 -12.82 17.49 1.36
CA ALA A 329 -11.74 16.80 2.05
C ALA A 329 -12.21 16.11 3.31
N THR A 330 -11.51 15.02 3.69
CA THR A 330 -11.70 14.30 4.95
C THR A 330 -10.38 13.73 5.47
N ASP A 331 -10.39 13.14 6.67
CA ASP A 331 -9.37 12.18 7.12
C ASP A 331 -10.00 10.78 7.09
N PRO A 332 -9.71 9.98 6.05
CA PRO A 332 -10.41 8.72 5.85
C PRO A 332 -10.10 7.67 6.93
N LEU A 333 -8.96 7.78 7.63
CA LEU A 333 -8.60 6.87 8.72
C LEU A 333 -9.27 7.24 10.05
N ARG A 334 -9.60 8.53 10.24
CA ARG A 334 -10.15 9.03 11.51
C ARG A 334 -11.66 9.15 11.49
N PHE A 335 -12.23 9.40 10.33
CA PHE A 335 -13.68 9.57 10.12
C PHE A 335 -14.19 8.52 9.15
N ASP A 336 -14.26 8.84 7.85
CA ASP A 336 -14.66 7.95 6.76
C ASP A 336 -14.10 8.47 5.42
N ALA A 337 -14.21 7.66 4.38
CA ALA A 337 -13.82 8.01 3.02
C ALA A 337 -15.00 8.49 2.15
N ASP A 338 -16.20 8.65 2.71
CA ASP A 338 -17.41 8.93 1.95
C ASP A 338 -17.32 10.21 1.11
N ALA A 339 -16.79 11.29 1.72
CA ALA A 339 -16.62 12.57 1.02
C ALA A 339 -15.64 12.48 -0.18
N LEU A 340 -14.69 11.53 -0.15
CA LEU A 340 -13.78 11.30 -1.27
C LEU A 340 -14.48 10.53 -2.40
N LEU A 341 -15.30 9.54 -2.06
CA LEU A 341 -16.05 8.74 -3.03
C LEU A 341 -17.19 9.55 -3.67
N ASP A 342 -17.85 10.43 -2.91
CA ASP A 342 -18.92 11.30 -3.43
C ASP A 342 -18.39 12.32 -4.46
N ALA A 343 -17.07 12.54 -4.51
CA ALA A 343 -16.42 13.39 -5.51
C ALA A 343 -16.06 12.64 -6.81
N VAL A 344 -16.26 11.33 -6.85
CA VAL A 344 -15.98 10.48 -8.02
C VAL A 344 -17.23 10.41 -8.87
N ASP A 345 -17.10 10.64 -10.17
CA ASP A 345 -18.17 10.46 -11.13
C ASP A 345 -18.19 9.00 -11.60
N LEU A 346 -19.12 8.23 -11.05
CA LEU A 346 -19.30 6.81 -11.38
C LEU A 346 -20.62 6.64 -12.17
N ASP A 347 -20.70 7.28 -13.35
CA ASP A 347 -21.86 7.15 -14.25
C ASP A 347 -21.95 5.79 -14.99
#